data_f2c60f5cd9301af557f1935c10e2049d
#
_entry.id   f2c60f5cd9301af557f1935c10e2049d
#
_cell.length_a   1.000
_cell.length_b   1.000
_cell.length_c   1.000
_cell.angle_alpha   90.00
_cell.angle_beta   90.00
_cell.angle_gamma   90.00
#
_symmetry.space_group_name_H-M   'P 1'
#
loop_
_entity.id
_entity.type
_entity.pdbx_description
1 polymer ?
#
loop_
_entity_poly.entity_id
_entity_poly.type
_entity_poly.pdbx_seq_one_letter_code
_entity_poly.pdbx_strand_id
1 'polypeptide(L)'
;MVATDYFTKWVEAIPLKMVTSMNMIYFVREHIVYRFGIPQTITTDQGTMFTSEEFRDFAASMGIKLLNSSPYYAQANGQAEASNQIMIKLIKKKIEKQPRKWHSTLNEALWAYRMACHGSIKTSPYELVYGHNAVLPWEVWTGSRRVTL
;
A
#
# COMPACT_ATOMS: atom_id res chain seq x y z
N MET A 1 8.87 2.79 -2.83
CA MET A 1 7.59 3.41 -3.23
C MET A 1 6.49 2.79 -2.42
N VAL A 2 5.51 3.57 -2.00
CA VAL A 2 4.37 3.11 -1.18
C VAL A 2 3.10 3.72 -1.76
N ALA A 3 2.03 2.93 -1.85
CA ALA A 3 0.68 3.37 -2.19
C ALA A 3 -0.30 2.85 -1.13
N THR A 4 -1.24 3.70 -0.73
CA THR A 4 -2.27 3.35 0.26
C THR A 4 -3.65 3.58 -0.35
N ASP A 5 -4.52 2.58 -0.27
CA ASP A 5 -5.93 2.76 -0.62
C ASP A 5 -6.64 3.55 0.47
N TYR A 6 -7.32 4.61 0.05
CA TYR A 6 -7.96 5.55 0.97
C TYR A 6 -9.04 4.91 1.84
N PHE A 7 -9.82 3.99 1.27
CA PHE A 7 -10.96 3.39 1.95
C PHE A 7 -10.59 2.19 2.81
N THR A 8 -9.85 1.24 2.26
CA THR A 8 -9.50 -0.01 2.94
C THR A 8 -8.25 0.11 3.80
N LYS A 9 -7.46 1.18 3.61
CA LYS A 9 -6.11 1.33 4.19
C LYS A 9 -5.13 0.25 3.76
N TRP A 10 -5.46 -0.48 2.69
CA TRP A 10 -4.52 -1.42 2.09
C TRP A 10 -3.28 -0.72 1.57
N VAL A 11 -2.12 -1.28 1.84
CA VAL A 11 -0.84 -0.73 1.44
C VAL A 11 -0.12 -1.70 0.50
N GLU A 12 0.33 -1.17 -0.63
CA GLU A 12 1.32 -1.78 -1.50
C GLU A 12 2.64 -1.03 -1.37
N ALA A 13 3.73 -1.75 -1.31
CA ALA A 13 5.06 -1.14 -1.23
C ALA A 13 6.09 -2.00 -1.96
N ILE A 14 6.98 -1.33 -2.69
CA ILE A 14 8.14 -1.94 -3.31
C ILE A 14 9.41 -1.15 -2.99
N PRO A 15 10.52 -1.85 -2.87
CA PRO A 15 11.82 -1.20 -2.76
C PRO A 15 12.27 -0.65 -4.12
N LEU A 16 12.78 0.56 -4.14
CA LEU A 16 13.39 1.14 -5.32
C LEU A 16 14.74 1.73 -4.96
N LYS A 17 15.76 1.43 -5.76
CA LYS A 17 17.06 2.10 -5.66
C LYS A 17 17.00 3.53 -6.20
N MET A 18 16.26 3.71 -7.29
CA MET A 18 16.01 5.00 -7.93
C MET A 18 14.54 5.08 -8.29
N VAL A 19 13.96 6.27 -8.09
CA VAL A 19 12.59 6.55 -8.50
C VAL A 19 12.63 7.17 -9.89
N THR A 20 12.10 6.45 -10.89
CA THR A 20 11.95 6.92 -12.26
C THR A 20 10.48 6.85 -12.66
N SER A 21 10.07 7.62 -13.69
CA SER A 21 8.71 7.55 -14.23
C SER A 21 8.32 6.14 -14.64
N MET A 22 9.25 5.40 -15.24
CA MET A 22 9.02 4.00 -15.66
C MET A 22 8.79 3.07 -14.48
N ASN A 23 9.55 3.24 -13.39
CA ASN A 23 9.35 2.45 -12.17
C ASN A 23 8.00 2.72 -11.52
N MET A 24 7.52 3.96 -11.59
CA MET A 24 6.21 4.35 -11.09
C MET A 24 5.08 3.76 -11.93
N ILE A 25 5.19 3.84 -13.25
CA ILE A 25 4.24 3.22 -14.18
C ILE A 25 4.18 1.72 -13.94
N TYR A 26 5.33 1.06 -13.83
CA TYR A 26 5.42 -0.36 -13.51
C TYR A 26 4.72 -0.68 -12.18
N PHE A 27 5.01 0.09 -11.13
CA PHE A 27 4.40 -0.11 -9.82
C PHE A 27 2.88 -0.01 -9.86
N VAL A 28 2.34 1.05 -10.47
CA VAL A 28 0.88 1.23 -10.57
C VAL A 28 0.25 0.11 -11.40
N ARG A 29 0.86 -0.26 -12.51
CA ARG A 29 0.32 -1.32 -13.38
C ARG A 29 0.34 -2.69 -12.71
N GLU A 30 1.50 -3.12 -12.20
CA GLU A 30 1.69 -4.48 -11.68
C GLU A 30 1.09 -4.68 -10.29
N HIS A 31 1.22 -3.69 -9.40
CA HIS A 31 0.82 -3.84 -8.01
C HIS A 31 -0.57 -3.29 -7.70
N ILE A 32 -1.12 -2.44 -8.56
CA ILE A 32 -2.45 -1.86 -8.35
C ILE A 32 -3.42 -2.35 -9.43
N VAL A 33 -3.19 -1.99 -10.68
CA VAL A 33 -4.14 -2.27 -11.76
C VAL A 33 -4.39 -3.77 -11.95
N TYR A 34 -3.34 -4.57 -12.07
CA TYR A 34 -3.47 -6.02 -12.32
C TYR A 34 -3.96 -6.80 -11.10
N ARG A 35 -3.88 -6.24 -9.92
CA ARG A 35 -4.32 -6.90 -8.68
C ARG A 35 -5.70 -6.49 -8.21
N PHE A 36 -6.08 -5.23 -8.40
CA PHE A 36 -7.30 -4.67 -7.82
C PHE A 36 -8.20 -3.98 -8.85
N GLY A 37 -7.75 -3.85 -10.09
CA GLY A 37 -8.42 -3.09 -11.13
C GLY A 37 -7.93 -1.65 -11.23
N ILE A 38 -8.47 -0.92 -12.19
CA ILE A 38 -8.06 0.46 -12.49
C ILE A 38 -8.65 1.39 -11.43
N PRO A 39 -7.80 2.14 -10.69
CA PRO A 39 -8.29 3.11 -9.72
C PRO A 39 -8.89 4.32 -10.47
N GLN A 40 -9.95 4.90 -9.93
CA GLN A 40 -10.54 6.11 -10.51
C GLN A 40 -9.60 7.31 -10.37
N THR A 41 -8.89 7.38 -9.26
CA THR A 41 -8.08 8.54 -8.89
C THR A 41 -6.80 8.07 -8.21
N ILE A 42 -5.70 8.72 -8.55
CA ILE A 42 -4.43 8.62 -7.82
C ILE A 42 -4.07 10.01 -7.32
N THR A 43 -3.91 10.14 -6.01
CA THR A 43 -3.41 11.36 -5.37
C THR A 43 -1.93 11.21 -5.08
N THR A 44 -1.14 12.16 -5.53
CA THR A 44 0.31 12.17 -5.34
C THR A 44 0.75 13.46 -4.66
N ASP A 45 1.91 13.43 -4.03
CA ASP A 45 2.62 14.67 -3.71
C ASP A 45 3.11 15.36 -4.98
N GLN A 46 3.60 16.59 -4.86
CA GLN A 46 4.10 17.37 -6.00
C GLN A 46 5.50 16.93 -6.47
N GLY A 47 5.89 15.69 -6.20
CA GLY A 47 7.16 15.15 -6.66
C GLY A 47 7.28 15.21 -8.19
N THR A 48 8.44 15.65 -8.68
CA THR A 48 8.70 15.85 -10.11
C THR A 48 8.42 14.62 -10.97
N MET A 49 8.53 13.43 -10.40
CA MET A 49 8.28 12.16 -11.11
C MET A 49 6.78 11.95 -11.41
N PHE A 50 5.89 12.40 -10.52
CA PHE A 50 4.44 12.31 -10.72
C PHE A 50 3.90 13.35 -11.70
N THR A 51 4.69 14.38 -11.99
CA THR A 51 4.38 15.41 -12.99
C THR A 51 5.01 15.13 -14.34
N SER A 52 5.74 14.03 -14.49
CA SER A 52 6.35 13.64 -15.78
C SER A 52 5.30 13.39 -16.83
N GLU A 53 5.65 13.67 -18.09
CA GLU A 53 4.75 13.47 -19.24
C GLU A 53 4.39 12.00 -19.39
N GLU A 54 5.37 11.10 -19.26
CA GLU A 54 5.18 9.67 -19.40
C GLU A 54 4.16 9.12 -18.37
N PHE A 55 4.23 9.58 -17.12
CA PHE A 55 3.29 9.14 -16.10
C PHE A 55 1.89 9.68 -16.32
N ARG A 56 1.77 10.94 -16.77
CA ARG A 56 0.48 11.53 -17.16
C ARG A 56 -0.15 10.81 -18.34
N ASP A 57 0.62 10.49 -19.37
CA ASP A 57 0.15 9.76 -20.56
C ASP A 57 -0.30 8.36 -20.18
N PHE A 58 0.45 7.67 -19.32
CA PHE A 58 0.03 6.39 -18.79
C PHE A 58 -1.30 6.49 -18.03
N ALA A 59 -1.43 7.43 -17.11
CA ALA A 59 -2.66 7.63 -16.35
C ALA A 59 -3.85 7.96 -17.26
N ALA A 60 -3.65 8.84 -18.24
CA ALA A 60 -4.66 9.18 -19.24
C ALA A 60 -5.08 7.97 -20.08
N SER A 61 -4.14 7.13 -20.51
CA SER A 61 -4.42 5.91 -21.28
C SER A 61 -5.26 4.90 -20.51
N MET A 62 -5.14 4.87 -19.18
CA MET A 62 -5.91 4.02 -18.27
C MET A 62 -7.21 4.67 -17.78
N GLY A 63 -7.47 5.94 -18.12
CA GLY A 63 -8.61 6.68 -17.58
C GLY A 63 -8.48 7.06 -16.10
N ILE A 64 -7.25 7.08 -15.57
CA ILE A 64 -6.97 7.42 -14.17
C ILE A 64 -6.86 8.93 -14.01
N LYS A 65 -7.63 9.50 -13.08
CA LYS A 65 -7.55 10.91 -12.72
C LYS A 65 -6.40 11.15 -11.75
N LEU A 66 -5.45 11.99 -12.13
CA LEU A 66 -4.37 12.41 -11.24
C LEU A 66 -4.79 13.64 -10.46
N LEU A 67 -4.63 13.58 -9.14
CA LEU A 67 -4.83 14.71 -8.23
C LEU A 67 -3.51 15.04 -7.54
N ASN A 68 -3.16 16.32 -7.55
CA ASN A 68 -2.06 16.80 -6.74
C ASN A 68 -2.56 17.09 -5.33
N SER A 69 -1.87 16.59 -4.33
CA SER A 69 -2.15 16.97 -2.95
C SER A 69 -1.82 18.45 -2.78
N SER A 70 -2.85 19.25 -2.68
CA SER A 70 -2.66 20.64 -2.25
C SER A 70 -2.74 20.72 -0.72
N PRO A 71 -2.12 21.74 -0.09
CA PRO A 71 -2.26 21.98 1.36
C PRO A 71 -3.71 22.10 1.85
N TYR A 72 -4.65 22.36 0.94
CA TYR A 72 -6.08 22.47 1.23
C TYR A 72 -6.80 21.11 1.44
N TYR A 73 -6.20 19.99 1.05
CA TYR A 73 -6.73 18.65 1.27
C TYR A 73 -6.01 17.91 2.41
N ALA A 74 -5.61 18.64 3.44
CA ALA A 74 -4.84 18.13 4.59
C ALA A 74 -5.51 16.93 5.30
N GLN A 75 -6.84 16.83 5.31
CA GLN A 75 -7.53 15.71 5.96
C GLN A 75 -7.38 14.37 5.21
N ALA A 76 -7.44 14.38 3.89
CA ALA A 76 -7.21 13.17 3.09
C ALA A 76 -5.73 12.74 3.13
N ASN A 77 -4.82 13.72 3.12
CA ASN A 77 -3.38 13.50 3.22
C ASN A 77 -2.97 13.05 4.62
N GLY A 78 -3.57 13.61 5.68
CA GLY A 78 -3.23 13.28 7.07
C GLY A 78 -3.46 11.81 7.41
N GLN A 79 -4.49 11.17 6.86
CA GLN A 79 -4.75 9.74 7.06
C GLN A 79 -3.77 8.85 6.28
N ALA A 80 -3.46 9.21 5.03
CA ALA A 80 -2.45 8.51 4.23
C ALA A 80 -1.06 8.68 4.85
N GLU A 81 -0.72 9.88 5.29
CA GLU A 81 0.54 10.17 5.98
C GLU A 81 0.66 9.40 7.30
N ALA A 82 -0.40 9.33 8.10
CA ALA A 82 -0.41 8.57 9.34
C ALA A 82 -0.21 7.06 9.09
N SER A 83 -0.88 6.50 8.10
CA SER A 83 -0.71 5.10 7.68
C SER A 83 0.70 4.85 7.15
N ASN A 84 1.21 5.74 6.31
CA ASN A 84 2.58 5.66 5.79
C ASN A 84 3.63 5.78 6.90
N GLN A 85 3.43 6.66 7.89
CA GLN A 85 4.34 6.77 9.03
C GLN A 85 4.38 5.51 9.88
N ILE A 86 3.25 4.85 10.11
CA ILE A 86 3.20 3.58 10.84
C ILE A 86 3.98 2.52 10.05
N MET A 87 3.76 2.42 8.74
CA MET A 87 4.48 1.49 7.87
C MET A 87 5.98 1.76 7.89
N ILE A 88 6.39 3.01 7.74
CA ILE A 88 7.81 3.41 7.74
C ILE A 88 8.45 3.06 9.09
N LYS A 89 7.77 3.30 10.20
CA LYS A 89 8.28 2.94 11.54
C LYS A 89 8.44 1.43 11.71
N LEU A 90 7.46 0.63 11.24
CA LEU A 90 7.54 -0.83 11.27
C LEU A 90 8.69 -1.36 10.42
N ILE A 91 8.86 -0.82 9.21
CA ILE A 91 9.94 -1.18 8.29
C ILE A 91 11.29 -0.80 8.90
N LYS A 92 11.46 0.42 9.38
CA LYS A 92 12.72 0.88 10.01
C LYS A 92 13.10 0.01 11.20
N LYS A 93 12.17 -0.23 12.12
CA LYS A 93 12.42 -1.06 13.31
C LYS A 93 12.87 -2.49 12.98
N LYS A 94 12.38 -3.05 11.87
CA LYS A 94 12.79 -4.38 11.44
C LYS A 94 14.10 -4.37 10.66
N ILE A 95 14.35 -3.37 9.81
CA ILE A 95 15.59 -3.22 9.05
C ILE A 95 16.78 -2.99 9.97
N GLU A 96 16.63 -2.19 11.02
CA GLU A 96 17.68 -1.97 12.04
C GLU A 96 18.15 -3.28 12.67
N LYS A 97 17.24 -4.24 12.86
CA LYS A 97 17.58 -5.55 13.43
C LYS A 97 18.24 -6.51 12.45
N GLN A 98 17.93 -6.43 11.15
CA GLN A 98 18.44 -7.34 10.12
C GLN A 98 18.64 -6.64 8.75
N PRO A 99 19.67 -5.81 8.58
CA PRO A 99 19.84 -4.98 7.38
C PRO A 99 19.96 -5.77 6.07
N ARG A 100 20.47 -7.00 6.11
CA ARG A 100 20.67 -7.86 4.91
C ARG A 100 19.40 -8.55 4.42
N LYS A 101 18.34 -8.57 5.23
CA LYS A 101 17.07 -9.26 4.92
C LYS A 101 15.91 -8.30 4.67
N TRP A 102 16.19 -7.08 4.26
CA TRP A 102 15.18 -6.05 4.16
C TRP A 102 14.04 -6.35 3.17
N HIS A 103 14.26 -7.14 2.11
CA HIS A 103 13.18 -7.56 1.20
C HIS A 103 12.15 -8.46 1.89
N SER A 104 12.60 -9.49 2.63
CA SER A 104 11.69 -10.33 3.42
C SER A 104 11.04 -9.53 4.55
N THR A 105 11.79 -8.63 5.15
CA THR A 105 11.33 -7.73 6.21
C THR A 105 10.23 -6.80 5.75
N LEU A 106 10.31 -6.28 4.51
CA LEU A 106 9.24 -5.46 3.92
C LEU A 106 7.93 -6.25 3.80
N ASN A 107 8.01 -7.46 3.26
CA ASN A 107 6.82 -8.31 3.09
C ASN A 107 6.19 -8.70 4.43
N GLU A 108 7.00 -9.01 5.44
CA GLU A 108 6.51 -9.29 6.79
C GLU A 108 5.85 -8.06 7.43
N ALA A 109 6.41 -6.87 7.24
CA ALA A 109 5.83 -5.63 7.74
C ALA A 109 4.51 -5.30 7.04
N LEU A 110 4.43 -5.48 5.72
CA LEU A 110 3.20 -5.33 4.94
C LEU A 110 2.13 -6.30 5.42
N TRP A 111 2.50 -7.57 5.61
CA TRP A 111 1.59 -8.59 6.11
C TRP A 111 1.05 -8.22 7.50
N ALA A 112 1.92 -7.86 8.44
CA ALA A 112 1.52 -7.45 9.77
C ALA A 112 0.59 -6.24 9.76
N TYR A 113 0.88 -5.23 8.92
CA TYR A 113 0.03 -4.05 8.78
C TYR A 113 -1.35 -4.40 8.21
N ARG A 114 -1.41 -5.24 7.17
CA ARG A 114 -2.67 -5.63 6.51
C ARG A 114 -3.58 -6.45 7.39
N MET A 115 -3.01 -7.22 8.33
CA MET A 115 -3.76 -8.06 9.28
C MET A 115 -4.18 -7.32 10.55
N ALA A 116 -3.55 -6.19 10.87
CA ALA A 116 -3.85 -5.44 12.07
C ALA A 116 -5.17 -4.68 11.94
N CYS A 117 -5.92 -4.61 13.04
CA CYS A 117 -7.10 -3.75 13.12
C CYS A 117 -6.64 -2.28 13.21
N HIS A 118 -7.17 -1.44 12.33
CA HIS A 118 -6.93 0.00 12.33
C HIS A 118 -8.16 0.75 12.84
N GLY A 119 -7.95 1.68 13.77
CA GLY A 119 -9.04 2.40 14.44
C GLY A 119 -9.96 3.18 13.51
N SER A 120 -9.43 3.69 12.40
CA SER A 120 -10.20 4.46 11.42
C SER A 120 -11.20 3.62 10.62
N ILE A 121 -10.91 2.34 10.40
CA ILE A 121 -11.77 1.41 9.65
C ILE A 121 -12.39 0.33 10.56
N LYS A 122 -12.01 0.29 11.83
CA LYS A 122 -12.51 -0.65 12.87
C LYS A 122 -12.33 -2.13 12.54
N THR A 123 -11.51 -2.46 11.58
CA THR A 123 -11.17 -3.81 11.15
C THR A 123 -9.79 -3.83 10.50
N SER A 124 -9.40 -4.94 9.89
CA SER A 124 -8.14 -5.03 9.15
C SER A 124 -8.31 -4.63 7.69
N PRO A 125 -7.29 -4.04 7.05
CA PRO A 125 -7.28 -3.85 5.60
C PRO A 125 -7.56 -5.13 4.81
N TYR A 126 -7.06 -6.25 5.30
CA TYR A 126 -7.27 -7.56 4.68
C TYR A 126 -8.75 -7.93 4.59
N GLU A 127 -9.50 -7.75 5.69
CA GLU A 127 -10.93 -8.06 5.72
C GLU A 127 -11.73 -7.18 4.75
N LEU A 128 -11.38 -5.90 4.64
CA LEU A 128 -12.05 -5.00 3.69
C LEU A 128 -11.77 -5.35 2.22
N VAL A 129 -10.60 -5.88 1.92
CA VAL A 129 -10.23 -6.25 0.55
C VAL A 129 -10.80 -7.62 0.16
N TYR A 130 -10.75 -8.61 1.05
CA TYR A 130 -11.10 -10.00 0.75
C TYR A 130 -12.46 -10.44 1.30
N GLY A 131 -13.11 -9.63 2.12
CA GLY A 131 -14.42 -9.92 2.71
C GLY A 131 -14.39 -10.90 3.88
N HIS A 132 -13.21 -11.34 4.31
CA HIS A 132 -13.02 -12.22 5.46
C HIS A 132 -11.66 -11.99 6.10
N ASN A 133 -11.51 -12.38 7.35
CA ASN A 133 -10.24 -12.32 8.06
C ASN A 133 -9.25 -13.37 7.50
N ALA A 134 -7.97 -12.99 7.45
CA ALA A 134 -6.93 -13.93 7.09
C ALA A 134 -6.86 -15.09 8.09
N VAL A 135 -6.52 -16.27 7.58
CA VAL A 135 -6.16 -17.39 8.44
C VAL A 135 -4.75 -17.17 8.94
N LEU A 136 -4.58 -17.21 10.25
CA LEU A 136 -3.28 -17.02 10.89
C LEU A 136 -2.58 -18.36 11.16
N PRO A 137 -1.25 -18.40 11.22
CA PRO A 137 -0.51 -19.65 11.42
C PRO A 137 -0.95 -20.45 12.66
N TRP A 138 -1.27 -19.77 13.76
CA TRP A 138 -1.74 -20.44 14.98
C TRP A 138 -3.09 -21.14 14.80
N GLU A 139 -3.97 -20.63 13.94
CA GLU A 139 -5.26 -21.25 13.62
C GLU A 139 -5.07 -22.58 12.87
N VAL A 140 -4.05 -22.66 12.03
CA VAL A 140 -3.66 -23.91 11.36
C VAL A 140 -3.16 -24.91 12.39
N TRP A 141 -2.32 -24.48 13.34
CA TRP A 141 -1.77 -25.37 14.36
C TRP A 141 -2.81 -25.88 15.36
N THR A 142 -3.82 -25.07 15.66
CA THR A 142 -4.91 -25.45 16.59
C THR A 142 -6.06 -26.17 15.91
N GLY A 143 -6.01 -26.38 14.59
CA GLY A 143 -7.10 -27.01 13.83
C GLY A 143 -8.41 -26.24 13.89
N SER A 144 -8.31 -24.90 13.77
CA SER A 144 -9.49 -24.02 13.78
C SER A 144 -10.50 -24.45 12.71
N ARG A 145 -11.79 -24.40 13.00
CA ARG A 145 -12.88 -24.71 12.07
C ARG A 145 -12.84 -23.88 10.78
N ARG A 146 -12.24 -22.70 10.80
CA ARG A 146 -12.06 -21.87 9.59
C ARG A 146 -11.06 -22.47 8.59
N VAL A 147 -10.18 -23.33 9.05
CA VAL A 147 -9.15 -23.98 8.22
C VAL A 147 -9.65 -25.28 7.60
N THR A 148 -10.67 -25.90 8.21
CA THR A 148 -11.22 -27.20 7.80
C THR A 148 -12.35 -27.10 6.79
N LEU A 149 -12.70 -25.90 6.36
CA LEU A 149 -13.64 -25.63 5.27
C LEU A 149 -12.90 -25.41 3.94
#